data_be1583d4ec175c31cae9dbe3165f0991
#
_entry.id   be1583d4ec175c31cae9dbe3165f0991
#
_cell.length_a   1.000
_cell.length_b   1.000
_cell.length_c   1.000
_cell.angle_alpha   90.00
_cell.angle_beta   90.00
_cell.angle_gamma   90.00
#
_symmetry.space_group_name_H-M   'P 1'
#
loop_
_entity.id
_entity.type
_entity.pdbx_description
1 polymer ?
#
loop_
_entity_poly.entity_id
_entity_poly.type
_entity_poly.pdbx_seq_one_letter_code
_entity_poly.pdbx_strand_id
1 'polypeptide(L)'
;MPAAGRRGNGIPAVAMTKEEERELREQLGRLQQEHRDLDAAIAALETSPGSDVIQVQRLKKRKLALRDKIRVIDDQLTPDIIA
;
A
#
# COMPACT_ATOMS: atom_id res chain seq x y z
N MET A 1 16.07 -4.74 28.95
CA MET A 1 15.88 -4.69 28.50
C MET A 1 15.54 -4.68 27.86
N PRO A 2 15.54 -4.65 27.64
CA PRO A 2 15.21 -4.58 26.86
C PRO A 2 15.05 -4.80 26.05
N ALA A 3 15.14 -4.82 25.94
CA ALA A 3 15.10 -4.85 25.13
C ALA A 3 14.86 -5.17 24.40
N ALA A 4 14.89 -5.25 24.51
CA ALA A 4 14.76 -5.37 23.78
C ALA A 4 14.50 -5.48 22.97
N GLY A 5 14.51 -5.49 22.88
CA GLY A 5 14.34 -5.41 22.10
C GLY A 5 14.18 -5.47 21.25
N ARG A 6 14.30 -5.32 21.17
CA ARG A 6 14.28 -5.31 20.37
C ARG A 6 14.22 -5.68 19.60
N ARG A 7 14.34 -5.73 19.45
CA ARG A 7 14.41 -6.09 18.69
C ARG A 7 14.42 -6.07 17.87
N GLY A 8 14.53 -5.95 17.74
CA GLY A 8 14.65 -5.82 16.96
C GLY A 8 14.78 -5.77 16.18
N ASN A 9 15.04 -5.51 16.14
CA ASN A 9 15.35 -5.38 15.46
C ASN A 9 15.63 -5.85 14.53
N GLY A 10 15.89 -5.39 14.38
CA GLY A 10 16.41 -5.69 13.27
C GLY A 10 16.05 -6.84 12.64
N ILE A 11 15.23 -6.98 12.58
CA ILE A 11 14.87 -7.99 12.14
C ILE A 11 14.74 -8.22 10.88
N PRO A 12 15.18 -8.97 10.30
CA PRO A 12 15.13 -9.20 8.95
C PRO A 12 13.79 -9.51 8.53
N ALA A 13 13.44 -9.03 7.44
CA ALA A 13 12.17 -9.31 6.87
C ALA A 13 11.94 -10.78 6.71
N VAL A 14 13.00 -11.52 6.60
CA VAL A 14 12.84 -12.93 6.42
C VAL A 14 12.30 -13.61 7.65
N ALA A 15 12.28 -12.90 8.76
CA ALA A 15 11.74 -13.48 9.99
C ALA A 15 10.23 -13.44 10.03
N MET A 16 9.59 -13.05 8.98
CA MET A 16 8.15 -12.95 8.97
C MET A 16 7.49 -14.31 9.10
N THR A 17 6.50 -14.41 9.97
CA THR A 17 5.74 -15.64 10.12
C THR A 17 4.72 -15.79 9.00
N LYS A 18 4.19 -16.98 8.88
CA LYS A 18 3.17 -17.21 7.86
C LYS A 18 1.91 -16.39 8.13
N GLU A 19 1.59 -16.24 9.39
CA GLU A 19 0.43 -15.44 9.75
C GLU A 19 0.63 -13.99 9.37
N GLU A 20 1.80 -13.45 9.64
CA GLU A 20 2.09 -12.09 9.27
C GLU A 20 2.07 -11.93 7.77
N GLU A 21 2.61 -12.90 7.06
CA GLU A 21 2.60 -12.87 5.62
C GLU A 21 1.19 -12.85 5.07
N ARG A 22 0.32 -13.67 5.65
CA ARG A 22 -1.06 -13.73 5.20
C ARG A 22 -1.76 -12.39 5.45
N GLU A 23 -1.54 -11.81 6.62
CA GLU A 23 -2.12 -10.52 6.94
C GLU A 23 -1.68 -9.43 5.97
N LEU A 24 -0.41 -9.44 5.64
CA LEU A 24 0.11 -8.47 4.69
C LEU A 24 -0.51 -8.67 3.32
N ARG A 25 -0.70 -9.90 2.91
CA ARG A 25 -1.33 -10.16 1.63
C ARG A 25 -2.78 -9.69 1.59
N GLU A 26 -3.48 -9.88 2.70
CA GLU A 26 -4.84 -9.40 2.79
C GLU A 26 -4.90 -7.88 2.73
N GLN A 27 -3.98 -7.25 3.44
CA GLN A 27 -3.87 -5.81 3.40
C GLN A 27 -3.57 -5.34 2.00
N LEU A 28 -2.63 -6.01 1.35
CA LEU A 28 -2.26 -5.66 -0.01
C LEU A 28 -3.46 -5.74 -0.94
N GLY A 29 -4.24 -6.80 -0.82
CA GLY A 29 -5.42 -6.95 -1.64
C GLY A 29 -6.42 -5.83 -1.46
N ARG A 30 -6.63 -5.42 -0.21
CA ARG A 30 -7.54 -4.32 0.08
C ARG A 30 -7.04 -3.01 -0.49
N LEU A 31 -5.75 -2.76 -0.30
CA LEU A 31 -5.17 -1.52 -0.81
C LEU A 31 -5.23 -1.48 -2.34
N GLN A 32 -4.99 -2.61 -2.98
CA GLN A 32 -5.07 -2.68 -4.42
C GLN A 32 -6.49 -2.41 -4.91
N GLN A 33 -7.47 -2.94 -4.19
CA GLN A 33 -8.86 -2.69 -4.53
C GLN A 33 -9.20 -1.21 -4.40
N GLU A 34 -8.77 -0.60 -3.29
CA GLU A 34 -8.98 0.82 -3.10
C GLU A 34 -8.32 1.64 -4.18
N HIS A 35 -7.12 1.23 -4.57
CA HIS A 35 -6.40 1.94 -5.62
C HIS A 35 -7.18 1.90 -6.92
N ARG A 36 -7.73 0.75 -7.26
CA ARG A 36 -8.56 0.62 -8.46
C ARG A 36 -9.80 1.48 -8.39
N ASP A 37 -10.46 1.46 -7.22
CA ASP A 37 -11.66 2.26 -7.04
C ASP A 37 -11.37 3.73 -7.20
N LEU A 38 -10.27 4.19 -6.63
CA LEU A 38 -9.88 5.58 -6.77
C LEU A 38 -9.54 5.93 -8.21
N ASP A 39 -8.85 5.03 -8.88
CA ASP A 39 -8.49 5.26 -10.26
C ASP A 39 -9.74 5.42 -11.12
N ALA A 40 -10.71 4.55 -10.91
CA ALA A 40 -11.97 4.62 -11.64
C ALA A 40 -12.73 5.90 -11.32
N ALA A 41 -12.74 6.29 -10.04
CA ALA A 41 -13.42 7.51 -9.65
C ALA A 41 -12.77 8.74 -10.27
N ILE A 42 -11.45 8.76 -10.29
CA ILE A 42 -10.73 9.87 -10.91
C ILE A 42 -11.06 9.95 -12.39
N ALA A 43 -11.04 8.82 -13.06
CA ALA A 43 -11.34 8.81 -14.49
C ALA A 43 -12.76 9.31 -14.76
N ALA A 44 -13.70 8.88 -13.94
CA ALA A 44 -15.08 9.30 -14.11
C ALA A 44 -15.22 10.80 -13.90
N LEU A 45 -14.55 11.34 -12.89
CA LEU A 45 -14.62 12.76 -12.61
C LEU A 45 -13.94 13.58 -13.70
N GLU A 46 -12.84 13.09 -14.22
CA GLU A 46 -12.12 13.82 -15.26
C GLU A 46 -12.90 13.92 -16.56
N THR A 47 -13.75 12.93 -16.83
CA THR A 47 -14.54 12.95 -18.03
C THR A 47 -15.89 13.61 -17.84
N SER A 48 -16.22 13.98 -16.61
CA SER A 48 -17.49 14.63 -16.32
C SER A 48 -17.41 16.13 -16.53
N PRO A 49 -18.36 16.71 -17.25
CA PRO A 49 -18.33 18.17 -17.40
C PRO A 49 -18.60 18.82 -16.04
N GLY A 50 -17.87 19.84 -15.71
CA GLY A 50 -18.04 20.56 -14.47
C GLY A 50 -17.47 19.87 -13.26
N SER A 51 -16.56 18.94 -13.47
CA SER A 51 -15.96 18.26 -12.34
C SER A 51 -15.12 19.19 -11.52
N ASP A 52 -15.03 18.89 -10.24
CA ASP A 52 -14.29 19.69 -9.29
C ASP A 52 -12.81 19.33 -9.33
N VAL A 53 -12.01 20.28 -9.77
CA VAL A 53 -10.58 20.07 -9.93
C VAL A 53 -9.93 19.75 -8.58
N ILE A 54 -10.39 20.41 -7.53
CA ILE A 54 -9.82 20.19 -6.21
C ILE A 54 -10.09 18.78 -5.73
N GLN A 55 -11.31 18.31 -5.98
CA GLN A 55 -11.66 16.94 -5.61
C GLN A 55 -10.83 15.92 -6.36
N VAL A 56 -10.63 16.16 -7.65
CA VAL A 56 -9.79 15.26 -8.45
C VAL A 56 -8.38 15.24 -7.89
N GLN A 57 -7.84 16.38 -7.53
CA GLN A 57 -6.50 16.44 -6.99
C GLN A 57 -6.39 15.72 -5.67
N ARG A 58 -7.40 15.83 -4.82
CA ARG A 58 -7.41 15.11 -3.57
C ARG A 58 -7.39 13.61 -3.79
N LEU A 59 -8.20 13.15 -4.73
CA LEU A 59 -8.25 11.73 -5.05
C LEU A 59 -6.93 11.24 -5.62
N LYS A 60 -6.29 12.06 -6.44
CA LYS A 60 -5.00 11.69 -6.99
C LYS A 60 -3.95 11.56 -5.91
N LYS A 61 -3.96 12.47 -4.95
CA LYS A 61 -3.04 12.39 -3.83
C LYS A 61 -3.26 11.12 -3.03
N ARG A 62 -4.52 10.80 -2.79
CA ARG A 62 -4.86 9.60 -2.06
C ARG A 62 -4.42 8.36 -2.81
N LYS A 63 -4.59 8.37 -4.12
CA LYS A 63 -4.14 7.27 -4.96
C LYS A 63 -2.64 7.06 -4.84
N LEU A 64 -1.88 8.14 -4.84
CA LEU A 64 -0.43 8.05 -4.70
C LEU A 64 -0.04 7.50 -3.34
N ALA A 65 -0.72 7.93 -2.30
CA ALA A 65 -0.44 7.42 -0.95
C ALA A 65 -0.72 5.93 -0.88
N LEU A 66 -1.80 5.48 -1.49
CA LEU A 66 -2.11 4.06 -1.54
C LEU A 66 -1.06 3.29 -2.31
N ARG A 67 -0.63 3.85 -3.42
CA ARG A 67 0.40 3.22 -4.23
C ARG A 67 1.68 3.02 -3.43
N ASP A 68 2.06 4.02 -2.65
CA ASP A 68 3.25 3.91 -1.81
C ASP A 68 3.10 2.80 -0.79
N LYS A 69 1.94 2.73 -0.16
CA LYS A 69 1.70 1.68 0.81
C LYS A 69 1.75 0.30 0.16
N ILE A 70 1.17 0.19 -1.01
CA ILE A 70 1.19 -1.07 -1.75
C ILE A 70 2.62 -1.49 -2.03
N ARG A 71 3.45 -0.55 -2.44
CA ARG A 71 4.83 -0.85 -2.74
C ARG A 71 5.58 -1.34 -1.51
N VAL A 72 5.35 -0.70 -0.38
CA VAL A 72 6.02 -1.09 0.84
C VAL A 72 5.65 -2.51 1.23
N ILE A 73 4.37 -2.83 1.17
CA ILE A 73 3.91 -4.16 1.53
C ILE A 73 4.41 -5.19 0.52
N ASP A 74 4.35 -4.85 -0.75
CA ASP A 74 4.82 -5.74 -1.79
C ASP A 74 6.31 -6.06 -1.61
N ASP A 75 7.09 -5.05 -1.27
CA ASP A 75 8.51 -5.25 -0.99
C ASP A 75 8.72 -6.19 0.18
N GLN A 76 7.89 -6.08 1.19
CA GLN A 76 8.01 -6.96 2.34
C GLN A 76 7.64 -8.40 2.01
N LEU A 77 6.70 -8.56 1.12
CA LEU A 77 6.26 -9.91 0.73
C LEU A 77 7.18 -10.55 -0.30
N THR A 78 7.91 -9.72 -1.07
CA THR A 78 8.79 -10.24 -2.12
C THR A 78 10.19 -9.74 -1.87
N PRO A 79 10.82 -10.25 -0.90
CA PRO A 79 12.12 -9.76 -0.57
C PRO A 79 13.08 -10.06 -1.65
N ASP A 80 13.57 -9.60 -2.07
CA ASP A 80 14.46 -9.83 -2.92
C ASP A 80 14.62 -10.57 -3.79
N ILE A 81 14.61 -10.73 -4.14
CA ILE A 81 14.71 -11.46 -4.90
C ILE A 81 15.51 -11.37 -5.75
N ILE A 82 15.87 -10.97 -6.10
CA ILE A 82 16.53 -10.80 -6.95
C ILE A 82 17.39 -11.07 -7.17
N ALA A 83 17.62 -11.07 -6.98
CA ALA A 83 18.55 -11.13 -7.25
C ALA A 83 18.96 -11.26 -7.82
#